data_e000255a3554ce8d4dcde337c700f476
#
_entry.id   e000255a3554ce8d4dcde337c700f476
#
_cell.length_a   1.000
_cell.length_b   1.000
_cell.length_c   1.000
_cell.angle_alpha   90.00
_cell.angle_beta   90.00
_cell.angle_gamma   90.00
#
_symmetry.space_group_name_H-M   'P 1'
#
loop_
_entity.id
_entity.type
_entity.pdbx_description
1 polymer ?
#
loop_
_entity_poly.entity_id
_entity_poly.type
_entity_poly.pdbx_seq_one_letter_code
_entity_poly.pdbx_strand_id
1 'polypeptide(L)'
;MPATAGTWQHENGTLTLDKVPERIVALNWATTEALLLLGVTPVGVADLAGYSHWVREPALPESGVRNVGTRVAPSLEAIAELKPDLIVTSAEMAPAADLLERLAPTYVVSVYKEGSQPFAKARKMLFTLGEMLGREARAQEVVEDIEQTLANQRKRLAEAGVTERPAALVNFLDARHVRIYAPNGLYQTALDALGLNNAWPHPGNFWGFSVVGLEAIAPFREARLIVISPTPPGLADTLADSPFWTYLPAVQRGQVYQVEATWPFGGIYPVKRLATQITDSLLAGGSDNVQ
;
A
#
# COMPACT_ATOMS: atom_id res chain seq x y z
N MET A 1 -23.15 -15.97 -16.36
CA MET A 1 -22.56 -16.75 -17.46
C MET A 1 -21.44 -17.56 -16.86
N PRO A 2 -21.12 -18.79 -17.31
CA PRO A 2 -19.91 -19.44 -16.83
C PRO A 2 -18.73 -18.54 -17.19
N ALA A 3 -17.86 -18.29 -16.22
CA ALA A 3 -16.65 -17.51 -16.46
C ALA A 3 -15.80 -18.26 -17.48
N THR A 4 -15.42 -17.55 -18.52
CA THR A 4 -14.85 -18.10 -19.75
C THR A 4 -13.34 -18.23 -19.61
N ALA A 5 -12.81 -19.27 -20.24
CA ALA A 5 -11.40 -19.36 -20.64
C ALA A 5 -10.96 -18.03 -21.26
N GLY A 6 -9.79 -17.55 -20.90
CA GLY A 6 -9.32 -16.25 -21.35
C GLY A 6 -7.80 -16.19 -21.47
N THR A 7 -7.35 -15.12 -22.11
CA THR A 7 -5.92 -14.86 -22.29
C THR A 7 -5.61 -13.43 -21.83
N TRP A 8 -4.63 -13.30 -20.97
CA TRP A 8 -4.23 -12.03 -20.37
C TRP A 8 -2.75 -11.75 -20.55
N GLN A 9 -2.43 -10.49 -20.84
CA GLN A 9 -1.05 -10.02 -20.89
C GLN A 9 -0.55 -9.72 -19.48
N HIS A 10 0.69 -10.12 -19.18
CA HIS A 10 1.37 -9.84 -17.91
C HIS A 10 2.85 -9.52 -18.15
N GLU A 11 3.61 -9.22 -17.08
CA GLU A 11 5.00 -8.73 -17.21
C GLU A 11 5.94 -9.76 -17.88
N ASN A 12 5.67 -11.07 -17.76
CA ASN A 12 6.49 -12.14 -18.35
C ASN A 12 5.90 -12.71 -19.66
N GLY A 13 4.84 -12.10 -20.20
CA GLY A 13 4.25 -12.58 -21.45
C GLY A 13 2.73 -12.72 -21.40
N THR A 14 2.23 -13.88 -21.78
CA THR A 14 0.78 -14.14 -21.94
C THR A 14 0.38 -15.34 -21.08
N LEU A 15 -0.62 -15.15 -20.23
CA LEU A 15 -1.26 -16.20 -19.46
C LEU A 15 -2.55 -16.63 -20.15
N THR A 16 -2.75 -17.93 -20.36
CA THR A 16 -4.01 -18.50 -20.82
C THR A 16 -4.58 -19.43 -19.77
N LEU A 17 -5.85 -19.27 -19.43
CA LEU A 17 -6.57 -20.13 -18.49
C LEU A 17 -7.77 -20.75 -19.21
N ASP A 18 -7.95 -22.06 -19.07
CA ASP A 18 -9.06 -22.80 -19.66
C ASP A 18 -10.32 -22.78 -18.80
N LYS A 19 -10.19 -22.38 -17.55
CA LYS A 19 -11.27 -22.27 -16.55
C LYS A 19 -10.96 -21.19 -15.53
N VAL A 20 -11.98 -20.79 -14.77
CA VAL A 20 -11.79 -19.90 -13.63
C VAL A 20 -10.96 -20.60 -12.56
N PRO A 21 -9.88 -19.94 -12.07
CA PRO A 21 -9.09 -20.50 -11.00
C PRO A 21 -9.88 -20.56 -9.67
N GLU A 22 -9.71 -21.66 -8.94
CA GLU A 22 -10.32 -21.87 -7.63
C GLU A 22 -9.29 -21.93 -6.50
N ARG A 23 -8.05 -22.33 -6.83
CA ARG A 23 -6.96 -22.53 -5.87
C ARG A 23 -5.81 -21.59 -6.15
N ILE A 24 -5.88 -20.40 -5.59
CA ILE A 24 -4.95 -19.32 -5.90
C ILE A 24 -3.91 -19.18 -4.79
N VAL A 25 -2.64 -19.08 -5.18
CA VAL A 25 -1.53 -18.71 -4.29
C VAL A 25 -1.08 -17.28 -4.62
N ALA A 26 -1.00 -16.42 -3.61
CA ALA A 26 -0.58 -15.04 -3.74
C ALA A 26 0.77 -14.81 -3.05
N LEU A 27 1.77 -14.38 -3.81
CA LEU A 27 3.15 -14.22 -3.34
C LEU A 27 3.55 -12.75 -3.10
N ASN A 28 2.63 -11.83 -3.35
CA ASN A 28 2.82 -10.40 -3.11
C ASN A 28 1.61 -9.83 -2.36
N TRP A 29 1.84 -8.89 -1.45
CA TRP A 29 0.77 -8.36 -0.62
C TRP A 29 -0.25 -7.52 -1.38
N ALA A 30 0.16 -6.82 -2.45
CA ALA A 30 -0.77 -6.10 -3.32
C ALA A 30 -1.73 -7.06 -4.05
N THR A 31 -1.22 -8.22 -4.49
CA THR A 31 -2.05 -9.26 -5.12
C THR A 31 -2.95 -9.96 -4.11
N THR A 32 -2.46 -10.20 -2.89
CA THR A 32 -3.27 -10.73 -1.78
C THR A 32 -4.42 -9.79 -1.46
N GLU A 33 -4.14 -8.50 -1.32
CA GLU A 33 -5.15 -7.45 -1.10
C GLU A 33 -6.23 -7.47 -2.20
N ALA A 34 -5.79 -7.48 -3.48
CA ALA A 34 -6.72 -7.48 -4.61
C ALA A 34 -7.64 -8.70 -4.61
N LEU A 35 -7.14 -9.89 -4.32
CA LEU A 35 -7.95 -11.12 -4.20
C LEU A 35 -8.98 -11.00 -3.09
N LEU A 36 -8.57 -10.53 -1.90
CA LEU A 36 -9.47 -10.36 -0.77
C LEU A 36 -10.56 -9.30 -1.05
N LEU A 37 -10.22 -8.21 -1.72
CA LEU A 37 -11.18 -7.20 -2.16
C LEU A 37 -12.22 -7.77 -3.14
N LEU A 38 -11.80 -8.70 -3.99
CA LEU A 38 -12.69 -9.42 -4.92
C LEU A 38 -13.53 -10.50 -4.22
N GLY A 39 -13.37 -10.70 -2.91
CA GLY A 39 -14.05 -11.75 -2.15
C GLY A 39 -13.49 -13.14 -2.40
N VAL A 40 -12.24 -13.24 -2.83
CA VAL A 40 -11.53 -14.49 -3.09
C VAL A 40 -10.44 -14.68 -2.06
N THR A 41 -10.53 -15.74 -1.27
CA THR A 41 -9.50 -16.10 -0.30
C THR A 41 -8.46 -17.02 -0.95
N PRO A 42 -7.18 -16.58 -1.03
CA PRO A 42 -6.13 -17.44 -1.55
C PRO A 42 -5.88 -18.63 -0.62
N VAL A 43 -5.51 -19.78 -1.17
CA VAL A 43 -5.17 -20.98 -0.37
C VAL A 43 -3.78 -20.90 0.24
N GLY A 44 -2.91 -20.04 -0.30
CA GLY A 44 -1.57 -19.77 0.19
C GLY A 44 -1.17 -18.32 -0.02
N VAL A 45 -0.48 -17.75 0.96
CA VAL A 45 0.03 -16.37 0.92
C VAL A 45 1.46 -16.34 1.43
N ALA A 46 2.31 -15.57 0.77
CA ALA A 46 3.67 -15.34 1.27
C ALA A 46 3.66 -14.31 2.40
N ASP A 47 4.35 -14.64 3.49
CA ASP A 47 4.55 -13.78 4.66
C ASP A 47 3.23 -13.27 5.28
N LEU A 48 2.42 -14.23 5.76
CA LEU A 48 1.14 -13.97 6.43
C LEU A 48 1.26 -12.99 7.60
N ALA A 49 2.29 -13.18 8.44
CA ALA A 49 2.51 -12.33 9.62
C ALA A 49 2.81 -10.89 9.21
N GLY A 50 3.65 -10.71 8.19
CA GLY A 50 3.95 -9.40 7.64
C GLY A 50 2.72 -8.73 7.04
N TYR A 51 1.89 -9.46 6.29
CA TYR A 51 0.62 -8.93 5.77
C TYR A 51 -0.27 -8.41 6.90
N SER A 52 -0.49 -9.21 7.93
CA SER A 52 -1.32 -8.83 9.07
C SER A 52 -0.75 -7.65 9.88
N HIS A 53 0.56 -7.50 9.89
CA HIS A 53 1.23 -6.40 10.60
C HIS A 53 1.22 -5.07 9.81
N TRP A 54 1.51 -5.12 8.51
CA TRP A 54 1.74 -3.94 7.69
C TRP A 54 0.54 -3.52 6.83
N VAL A 55 -0.14 -4.50 6.21
CA VAL A 55 -1.31 -4.23 5.35
C VAL A 55 -2.57 -4.09 6.19
N ARG A 56 -2.84 -5.07 7.04
CA ARG A 56 -3.93 -5.15 8.00
C ARG A 56 -5.33 -5.26 7.39
N GLU A 57 -5.61 -4.49 6.36
CA GLU A 57 -6.91 -4.45 5.70
C GLU A 57 -6.76 -4.48 4.16
N PRO A 58 -7.58 -5.26 3.44
CA PRO A 58 -8.56 -6.22 3.99
C PRO A 58 -7.89 -7.33 4.79
N ALA A 59 -8.52 -7.73 5.90
CA ALA A 59 -7.94 -8.73 6.79
C ALA A 59 -7.93 -10.13 6.14
N LEU A 60 -6.88 -10.89 6.40
CA LEU A 60 -6.87 -12.31 6.10
C LEU A 60 -7.84 -13.06 7.04
N PRO A 61 -8.51 -14.12 6.57
CA PRO A 61 -9.30 -14.95 7.45
C PRO A 61 -8.41 -15.65 8.50
N GLU A 62 -8.97 -15.94 9.67
CA GLU A 62 -8.24 -16.56 10.79
C GLU A 62 -7.70 -17.95 10.48
N SER A 63 -8.28 -18.63 9.50
CA SER A 63 -7.89 -19.98 9.11
C SER A 63 -8.09 -20.22 7.61
N GLY A 64 -7.54 -21.32 7.10
CA GLY A 64 -7.71 -21.74 5.71
C GLY A 64 -6.67 -21.18 4.73
N VAL A 65 -5.80 -20.30 5.18
CA VAL A 65 -4.69 -19.76 4.37
C VAL A 65 -3.36 -20.26 4.89
N ARG A 66 -2.56 -20.87 4.03
CA ARG A 66 -1.23 -21.40 4.39
C ARG A 66 -0.15 -20.36 4.13
N ASN A 67 0.80 -20.22 5.04
CA ASN A 67 2.03 -19.48 4.78
C ASN A 67 2.93 -20.27 3.83
N VAL A 68 3.31 -19.66 2.70
CA VAL A 68 4.17 -20.30 1.70
C VAL A 68 5.58 -19.68 1.65
N GLY A 69 6.08 -19.18 2.77
CA GLY A 69 7.41 -18.62 2.88
C GLY A 69 7.44 -17.09 2.80
N THR A 70 8.58 -16.50 2.49
CA THR A 70 8.70 -15.04 2.34
C THR A 70 8.38 -14.58 0.91
N ARG A 71 8.09 -13.29 0.74
CA ARG A 71 7.77 -12.72 -0.57
C ARG A 71 8.92 -12.82 -1.58
N VAL A 72 10.16 -12.70 -1.10
CA VAL A 72 11.37 -12.75 -1.94
C VAL A 72 11.96 -14.14 -2.09
N ALA A 73 11.56 -15.10 -1.22
CA ALA A 73 11.99 -16.48 -1.25
C ALA A 73 10.80 -17.39 -0.84
N PRO A 74 9.79 -17.55 -1.70
CA PRO A 74 8.67 -18.44 -1.44
C PRO A 74 9.12 -19.90 -1.46
N SER A 75 8.48 -20.74 -0.64
CA SER A 75 8.72 -22.18 -0.62
C SER A 75 7.97 -22.86 -1.76
N LEU A 76 8.71 -23.26 -2.79
CA LEU A 76 8.16 -24.00 -3.94
C LEU A 76 7.49 -25.31 -3.52
N GLU A 77 8.03 -25.98 -2.50
CA GLU A 77 7.46 -27.22 -1.94
C GLU A 77 6.09 -26.96 -1.29
N ALA A 78 6.00 -25.92 -0.43
CA ALA A 78 4.74 -25.55 0.19
C ALA A 78 3.67 -25.13 -0.83
N ILE A 79 4.09 -24.44 -1.92
CA ILE A 79 3.20 -24.07 -3.03
C ILE A 79 2.72 -25.32 -3.77
N ALA A 80 3.63 -26.25 -4.12
CA ALA A 80 3.29 -27.50 -4.81
C ALA A 80 2.29 -28.36 -4.04
N GLU A 81 2.45 -28.44 -2.72
CA GLU A 81 1.51 -29.19 -1.87
C GLU A 81 0.08 -28.62 -1.89
N LEU A 82 -0.07 -27.33 -2.11
CA LEU A 82 -1.36 -26.66 -2.24
C LEU A 82 -2.06 -26.95 -3.57
N LYS A 83 -1.35 -27.48 -4.57
CA LYS A 83 -1.86 -27.76 -5.92
C LYS A 83 -2.64 -26.57 -6.49
N PRO A 84 -2.01 -25.41 -6.60
CA PRO A 84 -2.71 -24.23 -7.13
C PRO A 84 -3.06 -24.40 -8.60
N ASP A 85 -4.09 -23.71 -9.03
CA ASP A 85 -4.45 -23.57 -10.46
C ASP A 85 -4.17 -22.16 -10.98
N LEU A 86 -3.74 -21.25 -10.08
CA LEU A 86 -3.17 -19.95 -10.40
C LEU A 86 -2.19 -19.52 -9.32
N ILE A 87 -1.04 -18.98 -9.73
CA ILE A 87 -0.13 -18.26 -8.86
C ILE A 87 -0.12 -16.79 -9.28
N VAL A 88 -0.29 -15.88 -8.32
CA VAL A 88 -0.23 -14.44 -8.57
C VAL A 88 0.96 -13.85 -7.83
N THR A 89 1.85 -13.17 -8.55
CA THR A 89 3.09 -12.63 -8.00
C THR A 89 3.49 -11.30 -8.65
N SER A 90 4.57 -10.70 -8.16
CA SER A 90 5.18 -9.56 -8.84
C SER A 90 6.65 -9.81 -9.13
N ALA A 91 7.16 -9.24 -10.21
CA ALA A 91 8.54 -9.42 -10.66
C ALA A 91 9.55 -8.88 -9.62
N GLU A 92 9.16 -7.85 -8.89
CA GLU A 92 10.02 -7.22 -7.87
C GLU A 92 10.19 -8.08 -6.62
N MET A 93 9.21 -8.94 -6.34
CA MET A 93 9.16 -9.73 -5.10
C MET A 93 9.36 -11.22 -5.30
N ALA A 94 9.30 -11.70 -6.54
CA ALA A 94 9.46 -13.11 -6.87
C ALA A 94 10.45 -13.32 -8.03
N PRO A 95 11.76 -13.23 -7.80
CA PRO A 95 12.77 -13.43 -8.85
C PRO A 95 12.77 -14.85 -9.46
N ALA A 96 12.07 -15.79 -8.82
CA ALA A 96 11.93 -17.18 -9.28
C ALA A 96 10.65 -17.43 -10.09
N ALA A 97 10.07 -16.42 -10.75
CA ALA A 97 8.80 -16.54 -11.49
C ALA A 97 8.78 -17.70 -12.51
N ASP A 98 9.88 -17.93 -13.24
CA ASP A 98 10.00 -19.05 -14.20
C ASP A 98 9.89 -20.43 -13.54
N LEU A 99 10.28 -20.54 -12.26
CA LEU A 99 10.12 -21.77 -11.50
C LEU A 99 8.68 -21.97 -11.02
N LEU A 100 7.97 -20.88 -10.77
CA LEU A 100 6.55 -20.90 -10.36
C LEU A 100 5.68 -21.42 -11.50
N GLU A 101 5.97 -21.04 -12.75
CA GLU A 101 5.24 -21.47 -13.94
C GLU A 101 5.28 -23.01 -14.15
N ARG A 102 6.28 -23.70 -13.58
CA ARG A 102 6.33 -25.16 -13.58
C ARG A 102 5.35 -25.79 -12.58
N LEU A 103 4.86 -25.03 -11.63
CA LEU A 103 3.92 -25.50 -10.61
C LEU A 103 2.47 -25.22 -11.00
N ALA A 104 2.21 -24.03 -11.55
CA ALA A 104 0.89 -23.62 -12.02
C ALA A 104 1.01 -22.41 -12.96
N PRO A 105 -0.03 -22.13 -13.77
CA PRO A 105 -0.15 -20.88 -14.50
C PRO A 105 0.13 -19.70 -13.58
N THR A 106 1.03 -18.78 -13.99
CA THR A 106 1.53 -17.71 -13.14
C THR A 106 1.25 -16.35 -13.75
N TYR A 107 0.49 -15.51 -13.04
CA TYR A 107 0.26 -14.12 -13.40
C TYR A 107 1.26 -13.22 -12.69
N VAL A 108 2.11 -12.55 -13.46
CA VAL A 108 3.13 -11.63 -12.94
C VAL A 108 2.70 -10.20 -13.19
N VAL A 109 2.52 -9.42 -12.14
CA VAL A 109 2.09 -8.02 -12.23
C VAL A 109 3.02 -7.12 -11.43
N SER A 110 3.44 -6.01 -12.01
CA SER A 110 4.19 -4.96 -11.32
C SER A 110 3.32 -3.74 -11.09
N VAL A 111 3.13 -3.38 -9.83
CA VAL A 111 2.51 -2.11 -9.44
C VAL A 111 3.54 -0.99 -9.49
N TYR A 112 4.78 -1.27 -9.09
CA TYR A 112 5.91 -0.36 -9.16
C TYR A 112 6.81 -0.68 -10.34
N LYS A 113 6.87 0.24 -11.28
CA LYS A 113 7.78 0.22 -12.43
C LYS A 113 8.20 1.64 -12.71
N GLU A 114 9.39 1.86 -13.16
CA GLU A 114 9.92 3.19 -13.47
C GLU A 114 8.94 3.98 -14.35
N GLY A 115 8.69 5.26 -13.99
CA GLY A 115 7.71 6.12 -14.67
C GLY A 115 6.24 5.72 -14.49
N SER A 116 5.93 4.77 -13.62
CA SER A 116 4.56 4.29 -13.41
C SER A 116 3.79 5.10 -12.37
N GLN A 117 2.47 5.13 -12.56
CA GLN A 117 1.50 5.59 -11.57
C GLN A 117 1.02 4.36 -10.78
N PRO A 118 1.51 4.11 -9.56
CA PRO A 118 1.25 2.85 -8.85
C PRO A 118 -0.24 2.60 -8.62
N PHE A 119 -1.03 3.63 -8.32
CA PHE A 119 -2.48 3.49 -8.14
C PHE A 119 -3.20 3.04 -9.42
N ALA A 120 -2.87 3.63 -10.56
CA ALA A 120 -3.49 3.24 -11.84
C ALA A 120 -3.17 1.78 -12.20
N LYS A 121 -1.94 1.33 -11.94
CA LYS A 121 -1.54 -0.06 -12.13
C LYS A 121 -2.22 -1.01 -11.15
N ALA A 122 -2.32 -0.65 -9.89
CA ALA A 122 -3.04 -1.44 -8.89
C ALA A 122 -4.54 -1.56 -9.23
N ARG A 123 -5.16 -0.48 -9.73
CA ARG A 123 -6.53 -0.50 -10.24
C ARG A 123 -6.68 -1.44 -11.43
N LYS A 124 -5.76 -1.36 -12.40
CA LYS A 124 -5.74 -2.27 -13.55
C LYS A 124 -5.59 -3.73 -13.09
N MET A 125 -4.68 -4.01 -12.16
CA MET A 125 -4.50 -5.34 -11.58
C MET A 125 -5.80 -5.88 -10.97
N LEU A 126 -6.52 -5.07 -10.20
CA LEU A 126 -7.80 -5.46 -9.60
C LEU A 126 -8.82 -5.85 -10.67
N PHE A 127 -8.99 -5.04 -11.73
CA PHE A 127 -9.92 -5.36 -12.81
C PHE A 127 -9.51 -6.62 -13.57
N THR A 128 -8.21 -6.77 -13.90
CA THR A 128 -7.71 -7.96 -14.59
C THR A 128 -7.93 -9.23 -13.76
N LEU A 129 -7.66 -9.19 -12.46
CA LEU A 129 -7.98 -10.32 -11.57
C LEU A 129 -9.50 -10.54 -11.47
N GLY A 130 -10.30 -9.47 -11.47
CA GLY A 130 -11.76 -9.55 -11.51
C GLY A 130 -12.24 -10.30 -12.75
N GLU A 131 -11.71 -10.01 -13.93
CA GLU A 131 -12.02 -10.72 -15.17
C GLU A 131 -11.61 -12.20 -15.10
N MET A 132 -10.38 -12.50 -14.66
CA MET A 132 -9.88 -13.89 -14.51
C MET A 132 -10.77 -14.73 -13.60
N LEU A 133 -11.34 -14.10 -12.57
CA LEU A 133 -12.06 -14.77 -11.49
C LEU A 133 -13.59 -14.66 -11.60
N GLY A 134 -14.11 -14.05 -12.67
CA GLY A 134 -15.54 -13.80 -12.84
C GLY A 134 -16.12 -12.90 -11.72
N ARG A 135 -15.33 -11.88 -11.33
CA ARG A 135 -15.65 -10.92 -10.26
C ARG A 135 -15.64 -9.47 -10.74
N GLU A 136 -15.93 -9.23 -12.01
CA GLU A 136 -15.88 -7.90 -12.64
C GLU A 136 -16.80 -6.90 -11.92
N ALA A 137 -18.03 -7.32 -11.61
CA ALA A 137 -18.97 -6.49 -10.87
C ALA A 137 -18.40 -6.11 -9.48
N ARG A 138 -17.76 -7.06 -8.78
CA ARG A 138 -17.15 -6.79 -7.50
C ARG A 138 -15.95 -5.84 -7.60
N ALA A 139 -15.12 -5.98 -8.63
CA ALA A 139 -14.03 -5.05 -8.90
C ALA A 139 -14.54 -3.61 -9.10
N GLN A 140 -15.64 -3.46 -9.84
CA GLN A 140 -16.28 -2.16 -10.05
C GLN A 140 -16.83 -1.57 -8.75
N GLU A 141 -17.56 -2.34 -7.95
CA GLU A 141 -18.06 -1.92 -6.62
C GLU A 141 -16.94 -1.45 -5.69
N VAL A 142 -15.82 -2.16 -5.66
CA VAL A 142 -14.66 -1.80 -4.83
C VAL A 142 -14.08 -0.45 -5.25
N VAL A 143 -13.93 -0.22 -6.56
CA VAL A 143 -13.40 1.05 -7.06
C VAL A 143 -14.36 2.19 -6.75
N GLU A 144 -15.66 2.02 -6.97
CA GLU A 144 -16.69 3.02 -6.68
C GLU A 144 -16.73 3.38 -5.19
N ASP A 145 -16.62 2.39 -4.31
CA ASP A 145 -16.56 2.61 -2.85
C ASP A 145 -15.31 3.42 -2.45
N ILE A 146 -14.16 3.13 -3.05
CA ILE A 146 -12.94 3.88 -2.81
C ILE A 146 -13.09 5.33 -3.29
N GLU A 147 -13.55 5.54 -4.53
CA GLU A 147 -13.74 6.87 -5.12
C GLU A 147 -14.75 7.69 -4.31
N GLN A 148 -15.87 7.10 -3.89
CA GLN A 148 -16.86 7.75 -3.04
C GLN A 148 -16.27 8.12 -1.67
N THR A 149 -15.51 7.22 -1.06
CA THR A 149 -14.85 7.52 0.22
C THR A 149 -13.88 8.68 0.07
N LEU A 150 -13.01 8.67 -0.94
CA LEU A 150 -12.06 9.76 -1.20
C LEU A 150 -12.77 11.11 -1.40
N ALA A 151 -13.86 11.14 -2.17
CA ALA A 151 -14.67 12.35 -2.37
C ALA A 151 -15.27 12.87 -1.05
N ASN A 152 -15.76 11.97 -0.21
CA ASN A 152 -16.30 12.33 1.11
C ASN A 152 -15.22 12.89 2.03
N GLN A 153 -14.04 12.28 2.07
CA GLN A 153 -12.92 12.76 2.89
C GLN A 153 -12.45 14.16 2.44
N ARG A 154 -12.33 14.37 1.13
CA ARG A 154 -12.01 15.69 0.58
C ARG A 154 -13.01 16.75 1.00
N LYS A 155 -14.31 16.44 0.93
CA LYS A 155 -15.37 17.34 1.34
C LYS A 155 -15.25 17.70 2.83
N ARG A 156 -15.04 16.72 3.71
CA ARG A 156 -14.83 16.94 5.15
C ARG A 156 -13.69 17.91 5.45
N LEU A 157 -12.54 17.73 4.78
CA LEU A 157 -11.39 18.62 4.96
C LEU A 157 -11.63 20.02 4.41
N ALA A 158 -12.29 20.14 3.25
CA ALA A 158 -12.63 21.42 2.66
C ALA A 158 -13.62 22.23 3.55
N GLU A 159 -14.65 21.58 4.08
CA GLU A 159 -15.61 22.19 5.01
C GLU A 159 -14.95 22.66 6.31
N ALA A 160 -13.92 21.96 6.77
CA ALA A 160 -13.14 22.33 7.95
C ALA A 160 -12.06 23.41 7.66
N GLY A 161 -11.83 23.78 6.41
CA GLY A 161 -10.84 24.79 6.02
C GLY A 161 -9.39 24.39 6.28
N VAL A 162 -9.07 23.09 6.25
CA VAL A 162 -7.74 22.59 6.64
C VAL A 162 -6.86 22.16 5.44
N THR A 163 -7.25 22.48 4.21
CA THR A 163 -6.55 22.01 3.00
C THR A 163 -5.36 22.89 2.58
N GLU A 164 -5.24 24.11 3.08
CA GLU A 164 -4.26 25.10 2.60
C GLU A 164 -2.79 24.74 2.93
N ARG A 165 -2.56 23.99 4.02
CA ARG A 165 -1.20 23.66 4.44
C ARG A 165 -0.73 22.35 3.81
N PRO A 166 0.49 22.30 3.26
CA PRO A 166 1.05 21.07 2.71
C PRO A 166 1.30 20.03 3.81
N ALA A 167 1.39 18.78 3.41
CA ALA A 167 1.64 17.64 4.30
C ALA A 167 2.95 16.94 3.90
N ALA A 168 3.81 16.66 4.88
CA ALA A 168 4.96 15.77 4.75
C ALA A 168 4.59 14.43 5.39
N LEU A 169 4.53 13.38 4.58
CA LEU A 169 4.25 12.03 5.07
C LEU A 169 5.57 11.33 5.34
N VAL A 170 5.74 10.86 6.55
CA VAL A 170 6.99 10.21 6.98
C VAL A 170 6.75 8.91 7.74
N ASN A 171 7.75 8.04 7.68
CA ASN A 171 7.82 6.84 8.52
C ASN A 171 9.22 6.81 9.14
N PHE A 172 9.31 6.76 10.46
CA PHE A 172 10.59 6.77 11.16
C PHE A 172 11.34 5.46 10.99
N LEU A 173 12.61 5.54 10.63
CA LEU A 173 13.55 4.43 10.65
C LEU A 173 14.30 4.37 11.98
N ASP A 174 14.65 5.51 12.51
CA ASP A 174 15.24 5.77 13.81
C ASP A 174 14.96 7.22 14.24
N ALA A 175 15.54 7.68 15.35
CA ALA A 175 15.33 9.03 15.87
C ALA A 175 15.96 10.15 15.00
N ARG A 176 16.69 9.81 13.95
CA ARG A 176 17.37 10.78 13.06
C ARG A 176 16.95 10.67 11.61
N HIS A 177 16.46 9.51 11.19
CA HIS A 177 16.18 9.22 9.78
C HIS A 177 14.74 8.82 9.59
N VAL A 178 14.16 9.34 8.52
CA VAL A 178 12.82 9.01 8.07
C VAL A 178 12.81 8.59 6.60
N ARG A 179 11.86 7.73 6.25
CA ARG A 179 11.35 7.71 4.87
C ARG A 179 10.41 8.87 4.72
N ILE A 180 10.64 9.73 3.72
CA ILE A 180 9.69 10.74 3.32
C ILE A 180 9.10 10.35 1.97
N TYR A 181 7.77 10.36 1.88
CA TYR A 181 7.06 9.89 0.71
C TYR A 181 6.95 10.98 -0.35
N ALA A 182 7.33 10.61 -1.56
CA ALA A 182 7.55 11.49 -2.69
C ALA A 182 6.35 11.50 -3.67
N PRO A 183 6.31 12.49 -4.59
CA PRO A 183 5.21 12.61 -5.57
C PRO A 183 5.05 11.43 -6.53
N ASN A 184 6.07 10.60 -6.71
CA ASN A 184 6.01 9.41 -7.57
C ASN A 184 5.56 8.13 -6.83
N GLY A 185 5.18 8.21 -5.55
CA GLY A 185 4.71 7.09 -4.74
C GLY A 185 3.19 6.96 -4.67
N LEU A 186 2.71 5.83 -4.12
CA LEU A 186 1.28 5.55 -3.97
C LEU A 186 0.56 6.57 -3.09
N TYR A 187 1.20 7.06 -2.05
CA TYR A 187 0.60 8.00 -1.09
C TYR A 187 0.28 9.37 -1.69
N GLN A 188 0.95 9.75 -2.78
CA GLN A 188 0.61 10.97 -3.51
C GLN A 188 -0.85 10.94 -3.97
N THR A 189 -1.35 9.78 -4.40
CA THR A 189 -2.77 9.64 -4.80
C THR A 189 -3.73 9.97 -3.66
N ALA A 190 -3.39 9.61 -2.42
CA ALA A 190 -4.21 9.97 -1.26
C ALA A 190 -4.19 11.48 -0.99
N LEU A 191 -3.02 12.12 -1.06
CA LEU A 191 -2.91 13.59 -0.92
C LEU A 191 -3.69 14.33 -2.00
N ASP A 192 -3.52 13.94 -3.27
CA ASP A 192 -4.23 14.54 -4.41
C ASP A 192 -5.75 14.41 -4.27
N ALA A 193 -6.22 13.22 -3.87
CA ALA A 193 -7.63 12.96 -3.63
C ALA A 193 -8.20 13.84 -2.51
N LEU A 194 -7.43 14.13 -1.47
CA LEU A 194 -7.82 15.00 -0.35
C LEU A 194 -7.69 16.50 -0.67
N GLY A 195 -7.03 16.86 -1.77
CA GLY A 195 -6.69 18.25 -2.09
C GLY A 195 -5.59 18.83 -1.23
N LEU A 196 -4.69 17.97 -0.73
CA LEU A 196 -3.52 18.34 0.05
C LEU A 196 -2.27 18.35 -0.82
N ASN A 197 -1.44 19.38 -0.69
CA ASN A 197 -0.15 19.43 -1.36
C ASN A 197 0.89 18.61 -0.60
N ASN A 198 1.72 17.86 -1.33
CA ASN A 198 2.88 17.22 -0.75
C ASN A 198 3.95 18.28 -0.44
N ALA A 199 4.42 18.32 0.79
CA ALA A 199 5.48 19.24 1.18
C ALA A 199 6.86 18.86 0.60
N TRP A 200 7.06 17.56 0.29
CA TRP A 200 8.29 17.07 -0.31
C TRP A 200 8.24 17.20 -1.83
N PRO A 201 9.00 18.12 -2.45
CA PRO A 201 8.90 18.38 -3.89
C PRO A 201 9.81 17.50 -4.76
N HIS A 202 10.69 16.71 -4.12
CA HIS A 202 11.69 15.93 -4.84
C HIS A 202 11.15 14.55 -5.21
N PRO A 203 11.55 14.00 -6.37
CA PRO A 203 11.23 12.63 -6.69
C PRO A 203 11.89 11.68 -5.70
N GLY A 204 11.19 10.62 -5.35
CA GLY A 204 11.73 9.53 -4.55
C GLY A 204 12.45 8.49 -5.43
N ASN A 205 12.94 7.45 -4.76
CA ASN A 205 13.47 6.27 -5.43
C ASN A 205 12.38 5.53 -6.22
N PHE A 206 12.72 4.36 -6.77
CA PHE A 206 11.80 3.47 -7.48
C PHE A 206 10.48 3.21 -6.71
N TRP A 207 10.55 3.15 -5.39
CA TRP A 207 9.41 2.88 -4.51
C TRP A 207 8.61 4.12 -4.09
N GLY A 208 8.99 5.29 -4.57
CA GLY A 208 8.29 6.54 -4.27
C GLY A 208 8.59 7.14 -2.90
N PHE A 209 9.79 6.94 -2.37
CA PHE A 209 10.24 7.61 -1.15
C PHE A 209 11.73 7.96 -1.20
N SER A 210 12.15 8.85 -0.32
CA SER A 210 13.56 9.14 -0.02
C SER A 210 13.84 8.82 1.45
N VAL A 211 15.07 8.41 1.75
CA VAL A 211 15.55 8.32 3.13
C VAL A 211 16.38 9.56 3.42
N VAL A 212 15.95 10.32 4.43
CA VAL A 212 16.57 11.61 4.77
C VAL A 212 16.71 11.77 6.28
N GLY A 213 17.60 12.65 6.70
CA GLY A 213 17.66 13.10 8.09
C GLY A 213 16.52 14.07 8.42
N LEU A 214 16.20 14.23 9.70
CA LEU A 214 15.15 15.15 10.16
C LEU A 214 15.42 16.61 9.76
N GLU A 215 16.67 17.01 9.61
CA GLU A 215 17.06 18.35 9.17
C GLU A 215 16.57 18.68 7.75
N ALA A 216 16.36 17.67 6.91
CA ALA A 216 15.83 17.87 5.56
C ALA A 216 14.35 18.32 5.56
N ILE A 217 13.62 18.12 6.66
CA ILE A 217 12.22 18.54 6.81
C ILE A 217 12.12 19.99 7.30
N ALA A 218 13.14 20.52 8.00
CA ALA A 218 13.13 21.83 8.59
C ALA A 218 12.82 23.02 7.63
N PRO A 219 13.21 22.98 6.33
CA PRO A 219 12.86 24.03 5.38
C PRO A 219 11.36 24.15 5.09
N PHE A 220 10.58 23.08 5.29
CA PHE A 220 9.13 23.07 5.00
C PHE A 220 8.32 23.66 6.14
N ARG A 221 8.50 24.95 6.38
CA ARG A 221 8.01 25.66 7.58
C ARG A 221 6.50 25.57 7.78
N GLU A 222 5.71 25.55 6.71
CA GLU A 222 4.25 25.52 6.77
C GLU A 222 3.67 24.08 6.74
N ALA A 223 4.51 23.09 6.54
CA ALA A 223 4.06 21.71 6.43
C ALA A 223 3.54 21.16 7.76
N ARG A 224 2.50 20.33 7.65
CA ARG A 224 2.13 19.37 8.67
C ARG A 224 3.01 18.15 8.54
N LEU A 225 3.39 17.56 9.67
CA LEU A 225 4.13 16.31 9.69
C LEU A 225 3.17 15.17 10.00
N ILE A 226 2.94 14.29 9.06
CA ILE A 226 2.08 13.11 9.22
C ILE A 226 2.98 11.88 9.37
N VAL A 227 3.02 11.34 10.58
CA VAL A 227 3.84 10.18 10.94
C VAL A 227 3.01 8.91 10.77
N ILE A 228 3.51 8.00 9.92
CA ILE A 228 2.86 6.72 9.64
C ILE A 228 3.50 5.66 10.54
N SER A 229 2.68 5.01 11.35
CA SER A 229 3.10 3.91 12.23
C SER A 229 3.49 2.63 11.43
N PRO A 230 4.20 1.68 12.04
CA PRO A 230 4.74 1.74 13.40
C PRO A 230 5.96 2.64 13.50
N THR A 231 6.13 3.21 14.70
CA THR A 231 7.35 3.94 15.09
C THR A 231 8.31 3.01 15.81
N PRO A 232 9.63 3.25 15.75
CA PRO A 232 10.60 2.50 16.55
C PRO A 232 10.27 2.56 18.04
N PRO A 233 10.50 1.47 18.81
CA PRO A 233 10.28 1.48 20.24
C PRO A 233 11.09 2.58 20.96
N GLY A 234 10.47 3.32 21.88
CA GLY A 234 11.11 4.41 22.62
C GLY A 234 11.39 5.67 21.80
N LEU A 235 10.85 5.76 20.58
CA LEU A 235 11.08 6.91 19.70
C LEU A 235 10.60 8.22 20.33
N ALA A 236 9.40 8.23 20.91
CA ALA A 236 8.80 9.44 21.49
C ALA A 236 9.69 10.08 22.56
N ASP A 237 10.23 9.28 23.49
CA ASP A 237 11.14 9.74 24.52
C ASP A 237 12.45 10.28 23.93
N THR A 238 13.02 9.56 22.95
CA THR A 238 14.26 9.99 22.29
C THR A 238 14.07 11.30 21.53
N LEU A 239 12.92 11.50 20.86
CA LEU A 239 12.61 12.72 20.14
C LEU A 239 12.36 13.90 21.08
N ALA A 240 11.71 13.69 22.22
CA ALA A 240 11.44 14.75 23.19
C ALA A 240 12.74 15.42 23.69
N ASP A 241 13.82 14.65 23.79
CA ASP A 241 15.15 15.15 24.19
C ASP A 241 16.02 15.62 23.00
N SER A 242 15.52 15.51 21.77
CA SER A 242 16.27 15.85 20.55
C SER A 242 16.09 17.30 20.15
N PRO A 243 17.15 18.14 20.14
CA PRO A 243 17.05 19.49 19.59
C PRO A 243 16.62 19.52 18.13
N PHE A 244 17.05 18.54 17.32
CA PHE A 244 16.63 18.44 15.90
C PHE A 244 15.12 18.29 15.75
N TRP A 245 14.47 17.55 16.64
CA TRP A 245 13.03 17.38 16.65
C TRP A 245 12.32 18.62 17.20
N THR A 246 12.69 19.10 18.38
CA THR A 246 12.03 20.20 19.05
C THR A 246 12.12 21.53 18.30
N TYR A 247 13.12 21.71 17.43
CA TYR A 247 13.25 22.87 16.55
C TYR A 247 12.52 22.73 15.20
N LEU A 248 11.95 21.60 14.87
CA LEU A 248 11.14 21.48 13.65
C LEU A 248 9.92 22.40 13.71
N PRO A 249 9.66 23.21 12.68
CA PRO A 249 8.52 24.13 12.66
C PRO A 249 7.16 23.44 12.88
N ALA A 250 6.97 22.23 12.36
CA ALA A 250 5.77 21.43 12.59
C ALA A 250 5.58 21.08 14.09
N VAL A 251 6.66 20.69 14.77
CA VAL A 251 6.65 20.35 16.20
C VAL A 251 6.33 21.58 17.02
N GLN A 252 7.03 22.71 16.79
CA GLN A 252 6.80 23.96 17.51
C GLN A 252 5.37 24.50 17.38
N ARG A 253 4.67 24.16 16.32
CA ARG A 253 3.28 24.57 16.09
C ARG A 253 2.24 23.55 16.48
N GLY A 254 2.63 22.40 17.07
CA GLY A 254 1.71 21.30 17.36
C GLY A 254 1.05 20.73 16.10
N GLN A 255 1.81 20.64 15.00
CA GLN A 255 1.33 20.17 13.69
C GLN A 255 1.91 18.80 13.34
N VAL A 256 2.09 17.96 14.34
CA VAL A 256 2.47 16.54 14.21
C VAL A 256 1.21 15.70 14.33
N TYR A 257 0.98 14.85 13.37
CA TYR A 257 -0.17 13.96 13.28
C TYR A 257 0.33 12.55 13.16
N GLN A 258 -0.34 11.59 13.78
CA GLN A 258 0.01 10.18 13.66
C GLN A 258 -1.15 9.41 13.07
N VAL A 259 -0.83 8.51 12.14
CA VAL A 259 -1.76 7.59 11.51
C VAL A 259 -1.26 6.17 11.64
N GLU A 260 -2.19 5.20 11.61
CA GLU A 260 -1.84 3.79 11.72
C GLU A 260 -1.06 3.28 10.50
N ALA A 261 -0.45 2.11 10.66
CA ALA A 261 0.24 1.42 9.58
C ALA A 261 -0.65 1.27 8.35
N THR A 262 -0.12 1.73 7.22
CA THR A 262 -0.73 1.59 5.91
C THR A 262 0.37 1.20 4.93
N TRP A 263 0.18 0.18 4.12
CA TRP A 263 1.23 -0.35 3.27
C TRP A 263 1.45 0.52 2.01
N PRO A 264 2.62 1.18 1.85
CA PRO A 264 2.84 2.11 0.74
C PRO A 264 3.08 1.43 -0.61
N PHE A 265 3.31 0.12 -0.61
CA PHE A 265 3.65 -0.69 -1.79
C PHE A 265 2.53 -1.69 -2.11
N GLY A 266 1.29 -1.35 -1.75
CA GLY A 266 0.11 -2.20 -1.89
C GLY A 266 -0.66 -1.98 -3.19
N GLY A 267 -1.91 -2.42 -3.14
CA GLY A 267 -2.88 -2.23 -4.20
C GLY A 267 -3.58 -0.86 -4.12
N ILE A 268 -4.92 -0.86 -4.21
CA ILE A 268 -5.71 0.39 -4.21
C ILE A 268 -6.26 0.76 -2.84
N TYR A 269 -6.44 -0.20 -1.94
CA TYR A 269 -7.06 0.00 -0.64
C TYR A 269 -6.25 0.91 0.31
N PRO A 270 -4.90 0.87 0.32
CA PRO A 270 -4.10 1.76 1.13
C PRO A 270 -4.37 3.25 0.88
N VAL A 271 -4.76 3.63 -0.34
CA VAL A 271 -5.11 5.02 -0.66
C VAL A 271 -6.37 5.45 0.09
N LYS A 272 -7.43 4.63 0.07
CA LYS A 272 -8.67 4.85 0.84
C LYS A 272 -8.39 4.95 2.34
N ARG A 273 -7.65 3.97 2.87
CA ARG A 273 -7.32 3.88 4.29
C ARG A 273 -6.51 5.08 4.76
N LEU A 274 -5.44 5.41 4.06
CA LEU A 274 -4.59 6.55 4.39
C LEU A 274 -5.36 7.87 4.32
N ALA A 275 -6.16 8.09 3.27
CA ALA A 275 -6.97 9.29 3.14
C ALA A 275 -7.96 9.46 4.29
N THR A 276 -8.60 8.37 4.73
CA THR A 276 -9.52 8.39 5.87
C THR A 276 -8.77 8.74 7.16
N GLN A 277 -7.65 8.08 7.42
CA GLN A 277 -6.86 8.31 8.64
C GLN A 277 -6.26 9.72 8.68
N ILE A 278 -5.75 10.24 7.57
CA ILE A 278 -5.29 11.63 7.48
C ILE A 278 -6.42 12.59 7.80
N THR A 279 -7.59 12.40 7.20
CA THR A 279 -8.76 13.26 7.45
C THR A 279 -9.13 13.25 8.93
N ASP A 280 -9.29 12.09 9.52
CA ASP A 280 -9.68 11.96 10.92
C ASP A 280 -8.62 12.57 11.86
N SER A 281 -7.35 12.34 11.59
CA SER A 281 -6.24 12.91 12.36
C SER A 281 -6.18 14.45 12.25
N LEU A 282 -6.34 15.00 11.04
CA LEU A 282 -6.34 16.45 10.84
C LEU A 282 -7.53 17.14 11.53
N LEU A 283 -8.69 16.50 11.55
CA LEU A 283 -9.89 17.03 12.22
C LEU A 283 -9.83 16.89 13.74
N ALA A 284 -9.11 15.90 14.25
CA ALA A 284 -8.89 15.72 15.69
C ALA A 284 -7.88 16.72 16.27
N GLY A 285 -6.99 17.27 15.43
CA GLY A 285 -5.92 18.18 15.84
C GLY A 285 -4.57 17.49 15.99
N GLY A 286 -3.51 18.26 15.82
CA GLY A 286 -2.12 17.79 15.92
C GLY A 286 -1.58 17.83 17.35
N SER A 287 -0.38 17.31 17.50
CA SER A 287 0.43 17.34 18.73
C SER A 287 1.83 17.90 18.45
N ASP A 288 2.61 18.05 19.49
CA ASP A 288 4.03 18.46 19.43
C ASP A 288 4.98 17.27 19.50
N ASN A 289 4.46 16.05 19.62
CA ASN A 289 5.26 14.83 19.66
C ASN A 289 4.57 13.65 18.99
N VAL A 290 5.36 12.62 18.71
CA VAL A 290 4.91 11.29 18.28
C VAL A 290 4.41 10.51 19.50
N GLN A 291 3.36 9.72 19.34
CA GLN A 291 2.78 8.87 20.37
C GLN A 291 3.31 7.44 20.31
#